data_04afdf93d9cdb048792ba784131886b5
#
_entry.id   04afdf93d9cdb048792ba784131886b5
#
_cell.length_a   1.000
_cell.length_b   1.000
_cell.length_c   1.000
_cell.angle_alpha   90.00
_cell.angle_beta   90.00
_cell.angle_gamma   90.00
#
_symmetry.space_group_name_H-M   'P 1'
#
loop_
_entity.id
_entity.type
_entity.pdbx_description
1 polymer ?
#
loop_
_entity_poly.entity_id
_entity_poly.type
_entity_poly.pdbx_seq_one_letter_code
_entity_poly.pdbx_strand_id
1 'polypeptide(L)'
;MPAEFLQLNNLGFVMICTEDFLPNHNDCKNSGDHCDLCVQKIIENGITDVVFDLHLLVDWDARRTLESHYPDYIGEVLFSYEPEWGFEFHEALREAGWSIECALESFGEHHGPAVTWLYRLYFENFSHGFLGERERFADVARDLIAKGVRVWALGNASQEWVDCARTTCPILGEINGVSASYEYHLRKPNIMIYRDFLSKNGLSASSTVFVESDLRSLKTAQRIECASTKLFTL
;
A
#
# COMPACT_ATOMS: atom_id res chain seq x y z
N MET A 1 0.18 21.87 12.22
CA MET A 1 0.50 21.47 13.60
C MET A 1 1.73 20.57 13.55
N PRO A 2 2.76 20.76 14.37
CA PRO A 2 3.96 19.93 14.29
C PRO A 2 3.61 18.50 14.69
N ALA A 3 4.13 17.54 13.94
CA ALA A 3 3.98 16.12 14.23
C ALA A 3 4.69 15.79 15.56
N GLU A 4 3.92 15.27 16.51
CA GLU A 4 4.47 14.80 17.77
C GLU A 4 5.23 13.49 17.54
N PHE A 5 6.51 13.54 17.83
CA PHE A 5 7.38 12.36 17.91
C PHE A 5 6.97 11.51 19.12
N LEU A 6 6.36 10.38 18.90
CA LEU A 6 6.17 9.36 19.92
C LEU A 6 7.46 8.52 20.02
N GLN A 7 8.32 8.92 20.95
CA GLN A 7 9.44 8.09 21.40
C GLN A 7 8.91 7.05 22.36
N LEU A 8 8.73 5.81 21.91
CA LEU A 8 8.40 4.68 22.77
C LEU A 8 9.67 3.93 23.16
N ASN A 9 9.87 3.82 24.47
CA ASN A 9 11.01 3.18 25.09
C ASN A 9 11.20 1.72 24.66
N ASN A 10 12.42 1.39 24.24
CA ASN A 10 13.07 0.07 24.17
C ASN A 10 12.48 -1.07 23.34
N LEU A 11 11.44 -0.91 22.56
CA LEU A 11 10.87 -1.96 21.74
C LEU A 11 10.39 -1.39 20.39
N GLY A 12 11.17 -1.63 19.35
CA GLY A 12 10.70 -1.60 18.00
C GLY A 12 10.51 -0.26 17.28
N PHE A 13 10.85 -0.24 16.00
CA PHE A 13 10.69 0.90 15.10
C PHE A 13 9.67 0.54 13.99
N VAL A 14 8.77 1.47 13.68
CA VAL A 14 7.87 1.40 12.54
C VAL A 14 8.10 2.65 11.71
N MET A 15 8.27 2.50 10.41
CA MET A 15 8.47 3.63 9.50
C MET A 15 7.12 4.13 9.00
N ILE A 16 6.78 5.40 9.30
CA ILE A 16 5.67 6.12 8.67
C ILE A 16 6.27 6.91 7.52
N CYS A 17 5.84 6.60 6.30
CA CYS A 17 6.10 7.46 5.16
C CYS A 17 4.82 8.24 4.87
N THR A 18 4.73 9.48 5.30
CA THR A 18 3.76 10.44 4.80
C THR A 18 4.47 11.42 3.87
N GLU A 19 3.80 11.93 2.85
CA GLU A 19 4.39 12.90 1.92
C GLU A 19 4.90 14.16 2.65
N ASP A 20 4.32 14.50 3.81
CA ASP A 20 4.71 15.63 4.67
C ASP A 20 6.01 15.40 5.47
N PHE A 21 6.49 14.16 5.58
CA PHE A 21 7.69 13.80 6.35
C PHE A 21 8.96 13.66 5.51
N LEU A 22 8.84 13.84 4.23
CA LEU A 22 9.98 13.80 3.34
C LEU A 22 10.58 15.21 3.28
N PRO A 23 11.86 15.41 3.57
CA PRO A 23 12.49 16.69 3.33
C PRO A 23 12.21 17.12 1.89
N ASN A 24 11.88 18.41 1.70
CA ASN A 24 11.56 18.97 0.40
C ASN A 24 12.53 18.44 -0.66
N HIS A 25 12.01 18.07 -1.81
CA HIS A 25 12.74 17.53 -2.97
C HIS A 25 14.00 18.34 -3.36
N ASN A 26 14.13 19.58 -2.86
CA ASN A 26 15.28 20.42 -3.06
C ASN A 26 16.46 20.11 -2.11
N ASP A 27 16.20 19.50 -0.95
CA ASP A 27 17.25 19.13 0.03
C ASP A 27 17.84 17.76 -0.28
N CYS A 28 17.10 16.86 -0.95
CA CYS A 28 17.57 15.54 -1.38
C CYS A 28 18.44 15.54 -2.64
N LYS A 29 18.49 16.62 -3.41
CA LYS A 29 19.34 16.69 -4.61
C LYS A 29 20.85 16.67 -4.28
N ASN A 30 21.22 16.78 -3.00
CA ASN A 30 22.61 16.75 -2.54
C ASN A 30 22.92 15.65 -1.53
N SER A 31 22.01 14.73 -1.22
CA SER A 31 22.29 13.68 -0.25
C SER A 31 21.71 12.33 -0.69
N GLY A 32 22.46 11.60 -1.50
CA GLY A 32 22.36 10.14 -1.59
C GLY A 32 22.54 9.45 -0.22
N ASP A 33 22.97 10.24 0.79
CA ASP A 33 23.33 9.78 2.14
C ASP A 33 22.14 9.35 3.02
N HIS A 34 20.92 9.86 2.78
CA HIS A 34 19.80 9.54 3.68
C HIS A 34 19.21 8.15 3.47
N CYS A 35 19.11 7.66 2.24
CA CYS A 35 18.65 6.30 1.95
C CYS A 35 19.66 5.27 2.44
N ASP A 36 20.96 5.49 2.21
CA ASP A 36 22.02 4.59 2.65
C ASP A 36 22.04 4.41 4.18
N LEU A 37 21.84 5.49 4.95
CA LEU A 37 21.82 5.42 6.41
C LEU A 37 20.66 4.58 6.94
N CYS A 38 19.48 4.68 6.32
CA CYS A 38 18.31 3.88 6.72
C CYS A 38 18.50 2.40 6.40
N VAL A 39 18.98 2.09 5.20
CA VAL A 39 19.27 0.73 4.79
C VAL A 39 20.35 0.11 5.68
N GLN A 40 21.39 0.88 6.03
CA GLN A 40 22.43 0.42 6.94
C GLN A 40 21.91 0.11 8.34
N LYS A 41 21.04 0.96 8.89
CA LYS A 41 20.37 0.71 10.19
C LYS A 41 19.51 -0.55 10.18
N ILE A 42 18.81 -0.84 9.09
CA ILE A 42 18.05 -2.07 8.91
C ILE A 42 18.97 -3.28 9.10
N ILE A 43 20.09 -3.31 8.40
CA ILE A 43 21.06 -4.40 8.44
C ILE A 43 21.72 -4.54 9.83
N GLU A 44 22.19 -3.44 10.41
CA GLU A 44 22.84 -3.40 11.73
C GLU A 44 21.93 -3.90 12.86
N ASN A 45 20.61 -3.76 12.70
CA ASN A 45 19.63 -4.26 13.66
C ASN A 45 19.20 -5.72 13.40
N GLY A 46 19.84 -6.43 12.47
CA GLY A 46 19.55 -7.84 12.17
C GLY A 46 18.19 -8.05 11.49
N ILE A 47 17.68 -7.05 10.79
CA ILE A 47 16.45 -7.16 9.99
C ILE A 47 16.79 -7.90 8.70
N THR A 48 16.05 -8.96 8.43
CA THR A 48 16.22 -9.80 7.23
C THR A 48 15.13 -9.58 6.20
N ASP A 49 13.99 -9.01 6.63
CA ASP A 49 12.79 -8.84 5.82
C ASP A 49 12.19 -7.45 5.98
N VAL A 50 11.88 -6.81 4.87
CA VAL A 50 11.14 -5.53 4.84
C VAL A 50 9.88 -5.71 4.00
N VAL A 51 8.74 -5.35 4.58
CA VAL A 51 7.42 -5.47 3.96
C VAL A 51 6.89 -4.07 3.72
N PHE A 52 6.82 -3.65 2.48
CA PHE A 52 6.22 -2.37 2.10
C PHE A 52 4.71 -2.47 1.99
N ASP A 53 3.99 -1.43 2.39
CA ASP A 53 2.64 -1.23 1.90
C ASP A 53 2.69 -1.15 0.37
N LEU A 54 1.86 -1.93 -0.30
CA LEU A 54 1.84 -2.04 -1.76
C LEU A 54 1.63 -0.68 -2.44
N HIS A 55 0.81 0.20 -1.85
CA HIS A 55 0.56 1.55 -2.36
C HIS A 55 1.75 2.52 -2.20
N LEU A 56 2.79 2.15 -1.43
CA LEU A 56 4.06 2.90 -1.43
C LEU A 56 4.92 2.59 -2.65
N LEU A 57 4.79 1.41 -3.22
CA LEU A 57 5.58 1.00 -4.40
C LEU A 57 4.91 1.38 -5.73
N VAL A 58 3.58 1.50 -5.74
CA VAL A 58 2.78 1.72 -6.95
C VAL A 58 2.17 3.11 -6.91
N ASP A 59 2.37 3.88 -7.98
CA ASP A 59 1.68 5.15 -8.19
C ASP A 59 0.34 4.89 -8.87
N TRP A 60 -0.73 5.10 -8.11
CA TRP A 60 -2.10 4.81 -8.50
C TRP A 60 -3.03 5.97 -8.18
N ASP A 61 -3.86 6.33 -9.14
CA ASP A 61 -4.92 7.31 -9.00
C ASP A 61 -6.22 6.81 -9.63
N ALA A 62 -7.20 6.43 -8.79
CA ALA A 62 -8.49 5.90 -9.22
C ALA A 62 -9.27 6.87 -10.13
N ARG A 63 -9.13 8.19 -9.92
CA ARG A 63 -9.84 9.20 -10.73
C ARG A 63 -9.44 9.17 -12.19
N ARG A 64 -8.18 8.90 -12.48
CA ARG A 64 -7.65 8.84 -13.84
C ARG A 64 -8.27 7.74 -14.71
N THR A 65 -8.87 6.73 -14.11
CA THR A 65 -9.60 5.69 -14.84
C THR A 65 -10.75 6.27 -15.67
N LEU A 66 -11.39 7.34 -15.19
CA LEU A 66 -12.48 8.03 -15.89
C LEU A 66 -12.02 9.33 -16.54
N GLU A 67 -11.26 10.15 -15.82
CA GLU A 67 -10.84 11.50 -16.28
C GLU A 67 -9.96 11.47 -17.52
N SER A 68 -9.25 10.37 -17.78
CA SER A 68 -8.49 10.18 -19.02
C SER A 68 -9.37 10.12 -20.29
N HIS A 69 -10.67 9.82 -20.16
CA HIS A 69 -11.61 9.59 -21.26
C HIS A 69 -12.88 10.44 -21.16
N TYR A 70 -13.21 10.93 -19.96
CA TYR A 70 -14.46 11.64 -19.68
C TYR A 70 -14.17 12.96 -18.95
N PRO A 71 -15.06 13.96 -19.07
CA PRO A 71 -14.94 15.19 -18.29
C PRO A 71 -14.94 14.91 -16.77
N ASP A 72 -14.19 15.70 -15.99
CA ASP A 72 -13.95 15.52 -14.54
C ASP A 72 -15.23 15.33 -13.73
N TYR A 73 -16.31 16.05 -14.08
CA TYR A 73 -17.58 15.94 -13.38
C TYR A 73 -18.23 14.54 -13.46
N ILE A 74 -17.86 13.72 -14.43
CA ILE A 74 -18.30 12.32 -14.53
C ILE A 74 -17.65 11.49 -13.41
N GLY A 75 -16.35 11.68 -13.19
CA GLY A 75 -15.64 11.04 -12.08
C GLY A 75 -16.20 11.46 -10.71
N GLU A 76 -16.52 12.75 -10.54
CA GLU A 76 -17.09 13.27 -9.29
C GLU A 76 -18.41 12.58 -8.90
N VAL A 77 -19.23 12.18 -9.87
CA VAL A 77 -20.47 11.44 -9.58
C VAL A 77 -20.17 10.07 -8.96
N LEU A 78 -19.18 9.33 -9.50
CA LEU A 78 -18.82 8.01 -8.98
C LEU A 78 -18.08 8.11 -7.64
N PHE A 79 -17.10 9.02 -7.56
CA PHE A 79 -16.22 9.16 -6.40
C PHE A 79 -16.79 10.09 -5.32
N SER A 80 -18.06 10.48 -5.41
CA SER A 80 -18.72 11.24 -4.36
C SER A 80 -18.68 10.47 -3.05
N TYR A 81 -18.35 11.20 -1.97
CA TYR A 81 -18.31 10.57 -0.66
C TYR A 81 -19.73 10.14 -0.24
N GLU A 82 -19.90 8.85 -0.11
CA GLU A 82 -21.07 8.22 0.49
C GLU A 82 -20.57 7.11 1.44
N PRO A 83 -20.75 7.25 2.77
CA PRO A 83 -20.19 6.32 3.73
C PRO A 83 -20.85 4.95 3.70
N GLU A 84 -22.11 4.88 3.25
CA GLU A 84 -22.87 3.65 3.15
C GLU A 84 -23.12 3.34 1.67
N TRP A 85 -22.71 2.15 1.23
CA TRP A 85 -22.95 1.62 -0.12
C TRP A 85 -22.31 2.38 -1.28
N GLY A 86 -21.50 3.41 -1.01
CA GLY A 86 -20.80 4.19 -2.04
C GLY A 86 -19.60 3.45 -2.67
N PHE A 87 -18.86 4.17 -3.51
CA PHE A 87 -17.69 3.63 -4.22
C PHE A 87 -16.67 3.01 -3.26
N GLU A 88 -16.26 3.73 -2.22
CA GLU A 88 -15.23 3.24 -1.26
C GLU A 88 -15.67 1.98 -0.52
N PHE A 89 -16.98 1.85 -0.22
CA PHE A 89 -17.52 0.65 0.41
C PHE A 89 -17.37 -0.56 -0.51
N HIS A 90 -17.72 -0.42 -1.79
CA HIS A 90 -17.64 -1.53 -2.75
C HIS A 90 -16.20 -1.88 -3.11
N GLU A 91 -15.30 -0.89 -3.23
CA GLU A 91 -13.87 -1.18 -3.38
C GLU A 91 -13.31 -1.90 -2.16
N ALA A 92 -13.76 -1.56 -0.96
CA ALA A 92 -13.39 -2.31 0.24
C ALA A 92 -13.84 -3.78 0.22
N LEU A 93 -15.01 -4.08 -0.35
CA LEU A 93 -15.48 -5.45 -0.55
C LEU A 93 -14.64 -6.18 -1.62
N ARG A 94 -14.26 -5.48 -2.69
CA ARG A 94 -13.37 -6.02 -3.72
C ARG A 94 -11.99 -6.35 -3.17
N GLU A 95 -11.42 -5.47 -2.36
CA GLU A 95 -10.18 -5.73 -1.65
C GLU A 95 -10.29 -6.89 -0.63
N ALA A 96 -11.51 -7.23 -0.20
CA ALA A 96 -11.79 -8.42 0.60
C ALA A 96 -12.11 -9.67 -0.25
N GLY A 97 -12.02 -9.58 -1.58
CA GLY A 97 -12.13 -10.72 -2.49
C GLY A 97 -13.46 -10.84 -3.23
N TRP A 98 -14.31 -9.80 -3.23
CA TRP A 98 -15.49 -9.78 -4.09
C TRP A 98 -15.10 -9.67 -5.57
N SER A 99 -15.86 -10.35 -6.45
CA SER A 99 -15.70 -10.16 -7.89
C SER A 99 -16.25 -8.80 -8.35
N ILE A 100 -15.85 -8.39 -9.56
CA ILE A 100 -16.39 -7.17 -10.21
C ILE A 100 -17.91 -7.29 -10.36
N GLU A 101 -18.41 -8.45 -10.77
CA GLU A 101 -19.84 -8.70 -10.98
C GLU A 101 -20.63 -8.55 -9.69
N CYS A 102 -20.16 -9.13 -8.58
CA CYS A 102 -20.81 -9.00 -7.28
C CYS A 102 -20.83 -7.53 -6.80
N ALA A 103 -19.73 -6.80 -7.02
CA ALA A 103 -19.66 -5.40 -6.65
C ALA A 103 -20.59 -4.52 -7.50
N LEU A 104 -20.66 -4.77 -8.82
CA LEU A 104 -21.56 -4.04 -9.72
C LEU A 104 -23.03 -4.33 -9.43
N GLU A 105 -23.38 -5.57 -9.12
CA GLU A 105 -24.74 -5.97 -8.75
C GLU A 105 -25.18 -5.25 -7.48
N SER A 106 -24.41 -5.37 -6.40
CA SER A 106 -24.69 -4.70 -5.13
C SER A 106 -24.71 -3.17 -5.25
N PHE A 107 -23.79 -2.58 -6.00
CA PHE A 107 -23.76 -1.15 -6.26
C PHE A 107 -25.02 -0.69 -7.00
N GLY A 108 -25.47 -1.49 -7.99
CA GLY A 108 -26.65 -1.22 -8.80
C GLY A 108 -27.96 -1.23 -8.01
N GLU A 109 -28.08 -2.08 -6.99
CA GLU A 109 -29.25 -2.13 -6.11
C GLU A 109 -29.44 -0.83 -5.33
N HIS A 110 -28.35 -0.09 -5.03
CA HIS A 110 -28.39 1.13 -4.22
C HIS A 110 -28.38 2.41 -5.06
N HIS A 111 -27.67 2.43 -6.19
CA HIS A 111 -27.41 3.65 -6.97
C HIS A 111 -28.16 3.71 -8.31
N GLY A 112 -28.74 2.59 -8.73
CA GLY A 112 -29.45 2.48 -10.00
C GLY A 112 -28.52 2.44 -11.23
N PRO A 113 -29.09 2.23 -12.43
CA PRO A 113 -28.33 1.81 -13.62
C PRO A 113 -27.35 2.87 -14.15
N ALA A 114 -27.65 4.16 -13.99
CA ALA A 114 -26.80 5.22 -14.54
C ALA A 114 -25.45 5.32 -13.81
N VAL A 115 -25.48 5.29 -12.47
CA VAL A 115 -24.25 5.36 -11.66
C VAL A 115 -23.50 4.05 -11.71
N THR A 116 -24.23 2.92 -11.77
CA THR A 116 -23.61 1.59 -11.99
C THR A 116 -22.87 1.51 -13.32
N TRP A 117 -23.38 2.17 -14.36
CA TRP A 117 -22.67 2.26 -15.63
C TRP A 117 -21.33 3.00 -15.47
N LEU A 118 -21.26 4.07 -14.66
CA LEU A 118 -19.98 4.75 -14.36
C LEU A 118 -19.00 3.82 -13.61
N TYR A 119 -19.50 3.03 -12.68
CA TYR A 119 -18.68 2.05 -11.96
C TYR A 119 -18.15 0.95 -12.89
N ARG A 120 -18.95 0.54 -13.89
CA ARG A 120 -18.48 -0.37 -14.95
C ARG A 120 -17.38 0.28 -15.80
N LEU A 121 -17.55 1.54 -16.21
CA LEU A 121 -16.52 2.27 -16.96
C LEU A 121 -15.21 2.39 -16.18
N TYR A 122 -15.28 2.57 -14.87
CA TYR A 122 -14.10 2.55 -14.01
C TYR A 122 -13.30 1.25 -14.19
N PHE A 123 -13.94 0.10 -14.20
CA PHE A 123 -13.25 -1.18 -14.44
C PHE A 123 -12.77 -1.34 -15.88
N GLU A 124 -13.53 -0.90 -16.85
CA GLU A 124 -13.12 -0.96 -18.27
C GLU A 124 -11.87 -0.13 -18.55
N ASN A 125 -11.66 0.93 -17.78
CA ASN A 125 -10.51 1.84 -17.91
C ASN A 125 -9.50 1.69 -16.75
N PHE A 126 -9.58 0.62 -16.00
CA PHE A 126 -8.84 0.44 -14.75
C PHE A 126 -7.33 0.65 -14.88
N SER A 127 -6.73 0.16 -15.95
CA SER A 127 -5.29 0.29 -16.21
C SER A 127 -4.80 1.73 -16.35
N HIS A 128 -5.67 2.68 -16.72
CA HIS A 128 -5.28 4.09 -16.87
C HIS A 128 -5.00 4.79 -15.54
N GLY A 129 -5.46 4.23 -14.43
CA GLY A 129 -5.14 4.72 -13.10
C GLY A 129 -3.70 4.43 -12.65
N PHE A 130 -2.99 3.52 -13.32
CA PHE A 130 -1.61 3.17 -12.97
C PHE A 130 -0.62 4.09 -13.67
N LEU A 131 0.17 4.82 -12.88
CA LEU A 131 1.15 5.79 -13.35
C LEU A 131 2.58 5.22 -13.38
N GLY A 132 2.77 4.02 -12.84
CA GLY A 132 4.04 3.34 -12.74
C GLY A 132 4.45 3.07 -11.30
N GLU A 133 5.73 2.82 -11.08
CA GLU A 133 6.29 2.68 -9.74
C GLU A 133 6.59 4.05 -9.13
N ARG A 134 6.46 4.15 -7.80
CA ARG A 134 6.94 5.31 -7.04
C ARG A 134 8.45 5.20 -6.90
N GLU A 135 9.19 5.85 -7.81
CA GLU A 135 10.64 5.73 -7.98
C GLU A 135 11.41 5.71 -6.65
N ARG A 136 11.10 6.64 -5.77
CA ARG A 136 11.79 6.75 -4.47
C ARG A 136 11.70 5.49 -3.62
N PHE A 137 10.52 4.88 -3.51
CA PHE A 137 10.35 3.65 -2.72
C PHE A 137 10.88 2.42 -3.46
N ALA A 138 10.77 2.42 -4.77
CA ALA A 138 11.34 1.38 -5.62
C ALA A 138 12.88 1.36 -5.51
N ASP A 139 13.53 2.53 -5.49
CA ASP A 139 14.98 2.65 -5.31
C ASP A 139 15.42 2.12 -3.93
N VAL A 140 14.71 2.51 -2.85
CA VAL A 140 14.99 1.95 -1.50
C VAL A 140 14.82 0.43 -1.49
N ALA A 141 13.80 -0.10 -2.15
CA ALA A 141 13.58 -1.54 -2.25
C ALA A 141 14.74 -2.24 -2.98
N ARG A 142 15.21 -1.66 -4.11
CA ARG A 142 16.37 -2.18 -4.86
C ARG A 142 17.66 -2.14 -4.04
N ASP A 143 17.88 -1.06 -3.30
CA ASP A 143 19.05 -0.93 -2.41
C ASP A 143 19.04 -2.00 -1.30
N LEU A 144 17.88 -2.27 -0.71
CA LEU A 144 17.70 -3.34 0.27
C LEU A 144 18.01 -4.71 -0.34
N ILE A 145 17.47 -4.98 -1.53
CA ILE A 145 17.72 -6.24 -2.27
C ILE A 145 19.22 -6.40 -2.57
N ALA A 146 19.86 -5.33 -3.05
CA ALA A 146 21.31 -5.36 -3.37
C ALA A 146 22.18 -5.64 -2.14
N LYS A 147 21.68 -5.32 -0.94
CA LYS A 147 22.36 -5.60 0.35
C LYS A 147 21.91 -6.93 0.99
N GLY A 148 21.14 -7.75 0.28
CA GLY A 148 20.73 -9.09 0.71
C GLY A 148 19.54 -9.13 1.66
N VAL A 149 18.81 -8.02 1.84
CA VAL A 149 17.55 -7.97 2.59
C VAL A 149 16.42 -8.43 1.67
N ARG A 150 15.56 -9.32 2.16
CA ARG A 150 14.36 -9.75 1.42
C ARG A 150 13.30 -8.65 1.48
N VAL A 151 12.76 -8.29 0.34
CA VAL A 151 11.73 -7.26 0.21
C VAL A 151 10.42 -7.88 -0.22
N TRP A 152 9.34 -7.46 0.43
CA TRP A 152 7.98 -7.95 0.24
C TRP A 152 7.02 -6.78 0.11
N ALA A 153 5.84 -7.05 -0.44
CA ALA A 153 4.75 -6.08 -0.41
C ALA A 153 3.47 -6.71 0.15
N LEU A 154 2.74 -5.92 0.98
CA LEU A 154 1.43 -6.29 1.52
C LEU A 154 0.50 -5.07 1.50
N GLY A 155 -0.59 -5.13 0.74
CA GLY A 155 -1.53 -4.01 0.62
C GLY A 155 -3.00 -4.40 0.65
N ASN A 156 -3.87 -3.40 0.84
CA ASN A 156 -5.28 -3.56 0.55
C ASN A 156 -5.48 -3.37 -0.95
N ALA A 157 -5.76 -4.43 -1.66
CA ALA A 157 -5.98 -4.40 -3.10
C ALA A 157 -6.81 -5.60 -3.56
N SER A 158 -7.53 -5.44 -4.66
CA SER A 158 -8.19 -6.53 -5.37
C SER A 158 -7.21 -7.29 -6.26
N GLN A 159 -7.61 -8.46 -6.75
CA GLN A 159 -6.79 -9.25 -7.67
C GLN A 159 -6.44 -8.43 -8.92
N GLU A 160 -7.44 -7.80 -9.53
CA GLU A 160 -7.26 -7.04 -10.77
C GLU A 160 -6.32 -5.85 -10.58
N TRP A 161 -6.37 -5.23 -9.38
CA TRP A 161 -5.42 -4.16 -9.05
C TRP A 161 -3.98 -4.68 -9.06
N VAL A 162 -3.73 -5.82 -8.41
CA VAL A 162 -2.40 -6.44 -8.37
C VAL A 162 -1.94 -6.86 -9.76
N ASP A 163 -2.82 -7.44 -10.57
CA ASP A 163 -2.51 -7.88 -11.92
C ASP A 163 -2.13 -6.68 -12.82
N CYS A 164 -2.88 -5.58 -12.77
CA CYS A 164 -2.54 -4.35 -13.48
C CYS A 164 -1.23 -3.73 -12.97
N ALA A 165 -1.05 -3.64 -11.65
CA ALA A 165 0.17 -3.08 -11.05
C ALA A 165 1.42 -3.82 -11.52
N ARG A 166 1.39 -5.14 -11.61
CA ARG A 166 2.51 -5.96 -12.10
C ARG A 166 2.91 -5.68 -13.55
N THR A 167 2.00 -5.18 -14.37
CA THR A 167 2.31 -4.83 -15.77
C THR A 167 2.99 -3.47 -15.90
N THR A 168 2.81 -2.59 -14.92
CA THR A 168 3.27 -1.19 -14.98
C THR A 168 4.40 -0.87 -14.00
N CYS A 169 4.61 -1.73 -12.98
CA CYS A 169 5.58 -1.49 -11.91
C CYS A 169 6.63 -2.61 -11.86
N PRO A 170 7.78 -2.47 -12.53
CA PRO A 170 8.85 -3.47 -12.58
C PRO A 170 9.31 -3.95 -11.21
N ILE A 171 9.37 -3.07 -10.21
CA ILE A 171 9.78 -3.42 -8.85
C ILE A 171 8.98 -4.60 -8.27
N LEU A 172 7.70 -4.75 -8.63
CA LEU A 172 6.87 -5.86 -8.15
C LEU A 172 7.32 -7.23 -8.69
N GLY A 173 8.13 -7.25 -9.75
CA GLY A 173 8.78 -8.44 -10.27
C GLY A 173 10.17 -8.70 -9.66
N GLU A 174 10.77 -7.71 -9.03
CA GLU A 174 12.11 -7.77 -8.45
C GLU A 174 12.09 -8.20 -6.98
N ILE A 175 11.01 -7.90 -6.24
CA ILE A 175 10.85 -8.23 -4.81
C ILE A 175 10.52 -9.72 -4.59
N ASN A 176 10.70 -10.20 -3.37
CA ASN A 176 10.52 -11.61 -2.99
C ASN A 176 9.06 -12.09 -3.05
N GLY A 177 8.10 -11.19 -2.92
CA GLY A 177 6.69 -11.52 -3.09
C GLY A 177 5.75 -10.34 -2.85
N VAL A 178 4.59 -10.44 -3.50
CA VAL A 178 3.49 -9.48 -3.39
C VAL A 178 2.28 -10.24 -2.89
N SER A 179 1.69 -9.77 -1.81
CA SER A 179 0.40 -10.26 -1.28
C SER A 179 -0.57 -9.11 -1.09
N ALA A 180 -1.85 -9.41 -1.28
CA ALA A 180 -2.89 -8.42 -1.11
C ALA A 180 -4.09 -8.98 -0.33
N SER A 181 -4.88 -8.09 0.20
CA SER A 181 -5.99 -8.38 1.10
C SER A 181 -7.03 -9.35 0.52
N TYR A 182 -7.25 -9.34 -0.80
CA TYR A 182 -8.17 -10.28 -1.46
C TYR A 182 -7.79 -11.75 -1.25
N GLU A 183 -6.48 -12.06 -1.12
CA GLU A 183 -5.99 -13.43 -0.89
C GLU A 183 -6.33 -13.97 0.51
N TYR A 184 -6.52 -13.07 1.46
CA TYR A 184 -6.78 -13.38 2.87
C TYR A 184 -8.25 -13.19 3.25
N HIS A 185 -9.05 -12.57 2.39
CA HIS A 185 -10.40 -12.07 2.69
C HIS A 185 -10.42 -11.15 3.94
N LEU A 186 -9.32 -10.49 4.19
CA LEU A 186 -9.07 -9.60 5.33
C LEU A 186 -8.33 -8.36 4.86
N ARG A 187 -8.74 -7.19 5.34
CA ARG A 187 -8.08 -5.92 5.03
C ARG A 187 -7.26 -5.40 6.20
N LYS A 188 -6.15 -4.71 5.89
CA LYS A 188 -5.48 -3.86 6.88
C LYS A 188 -6.50 -2.78 7.35
N PRO A 189 -6.55 -2.44 8.64
CA PRO A 189 -5.61 -2.76 9.72
C PRO A 189 -5.99 -4.01 10.56
N ASN A 190 -6.69 -5.02 10.03
CA ASN A 190 -6.95 -6.24 10.79
C ASN A 190 -5.61 -6.94 11.12
N ILE A 191 -5.36 -7.24 12.41
CA ILE A 191 -4.11 -7.86 12.86
C ILE A 191 -3.86 -9.24 12.24
N MET A 192 -4.91 -9.96 11.88
CA MET A 192 -4.80 -11.32 11.34
C MET A 192 -4.13 -11.33 9.97
N ILE A 193 -4.35 -10.31 9.12
CA ILE A 193 -3.71 -10.26 7.81
C ILE A 193 -2.17 -10.25 7.90
N TYR A 194 -1.63 -9.56 8.90
CA TYR A 194 -0.18 -9.52 9.14
C TYR A 194 0.35 -10.87 9.64
N ARG A 195 -0.37 -11.51 10.56
CA ARG A 195 0.00 -12.84 11.10
C ARG A 195 -0.03 -13.91 10.02
N ASP A 196 -1.09 -13.91 9.22
CA ASP A 196 -1.26 -14.85 8.12
C ASP A 196 -0.21 -14.62 7.04
N PHE A 197 0.10 -13.34 6.73
CA PHE A 197 1.18 -12.99 5.81
C PHE A 197 2.55 -13.52 6.30
N LEU A 198 2.91 -13.26 7.56
CA LEU A 198 4.17 -13.75 8.14
C LEU A 198 4.23 -15.28 8.08
N SER A 199 3.15 -15.95 8.50
CA SER A 199 3.06 -17.42 8.50
C SER A 199 3.17 -18.00 7.09
N LYS A 200 2.42 -17.46 6.13
CA LYS A 200 2.39 -17.92 4.73
C LYS A 200 3.78 -17.84 4.06
N ASN A 201 4.54 -16.79 4.38
CA ASN A 201 5.83 -16.54 3.78
C ASN A 201 7.01 -17.05 4.64
N GLY A 202 6.77 -17.68 5.77
CA GLY A 202 7.80 -18.20 6.67
C GLY A 202 8.69 -17.10 7.25
N LEU A 203 8.11 -15.92 7.54
CA LEU A 203 8.82 -14.77 8.06
C LEU A 203 8.79 -14.76 9.58
N SER A 204 9.94 -14.43 10.18
CA SER A 204 10.00 -14.17 11.61
C SER A 204 9.68 -12.72 11.88
N ALA A 205 8.69 -12.50 12.69
CA ALA A 205 8.33 -11.17 13.07
C ALA A 205 9.46 -10.40 13.78
N SER A 206 10.33 -11.08 14.54
CA SER A 206 11.48 -10.47 15.22
C SER A 206 12.55 -9.90 14.27
N SER A 207 12.56 -10.32 13.01
CA SER A 207 13.48 -9.84 11.98
C SER A 207 12.77 -9.20 10.78
N THR A 208 11.47 -8.91 10.90
CA THR A 208 10.67 -8.29 9.85
C THR A 208 10.24 -6.87 10.25
N VAL A 209 10.37 -5.94 9.32
CA VAL A 209 9.88 -4.55 9.44
C VAL A 209 8.76 -4.32 8.45
N PHE A 210 7.66 -3.72 8.92
CA PHE A 210 6.58 -3.22 8.07
C PHE A 210 6.73 -1.72 7.84
N VAL A 211 6.61 -1.30 6.58
CA VAL A 211 6.61 0.09 6.13
C VAL A 211 5.20 0.41 5.66
N GLU A 212 4.49 1.25 6.41
CA GLU A 212 3.07 1.50 6.22
C GLU A 212 2.79 2.95 5.83
N SER A 213 1.81 3.15 4.96
CA SER A 213 1.32 4.47 4.54
C SER A 213 0.19 5.02 5.44
N ASP A 214 -0.48 4.15 6.22
CA ASP A 214 -1.59 4.49 7.10
C ASP A 214 -1.25 4.26 8.57
N LEU A 215 -1.52 5.27 9.42
CA LEU A 215 -1.22 5.23 10.86
C LEU A 215 -1.97 4.11 11.63
N ARG A 216 -3.19 3.72 11.18
CA ARG A 216 -3.95 2.64 11.82
C ARG A 216 -3.32 1.30 11.52
N SER A 217 -2.91 1.09 10.28
CA SER A 217 -2.17 -0.10 9.84
C SER A 217 -0.85 -0.22 10.59
N LEU A 218 -0.12 0.88 10.71
CA LEU A 218 1.10 0.99 11.46
C LEU A 218 0.93 0.58 12.93
N LYS A 219 -0.04 1.19 13.66
CA LYS A 219 -0.34 0.86 15.05
C LYS A 219 -0.74 -0.60 15.24
N THR A 220 -1.35 -1.21 14.22
CA THR A 220 -1.73 -2.62 14.27
C THR A 220 -0.52 -3.52 14.06
N ALA A 221 0.35 -3.21 13.09
CA ALA A 221 1.60 -3.92 12.88
C ALA A 221 2.49 -3.90 14.15
N GLN A 222 2.51 -2.79 14.90
CA GLN A 222 3.21 -2.68 16.18
C GLN A 222 2.68 -3.64 17.27
N ARG A 223 1.42 -4.04 17.19
CA ARG A 223 0.77 -4.94 18.18
C ARG A 223 0.96 -6.43 17.89
N ILE A 224 1.51 -6.75 16.74
CA ILE A 224 1.97 -8.12 16.51
C ILE A 224 3.10 -8.32 17.52
N GLU A 225 2.96 -9.27 18.44
CA GLU A 225 3.95 -9.59 19.48
C GLU A 225 5.25 -10.11 18.84
N CYS A 226 5.90 -9.23 18.21
CA CYS A 226 7.12 -9.40 17.53
C CYS A 226 8.09 -8.56 18.29
N ALA A 227 9.06 -9.22 18.87
CA ALA A 227 10.18 -8.51 19.39
C ALA A 227 10.62 -7.50 18.34
N SER A 228 10.43 -6.22 18.61
CA SER A 228 10.92 -5.09 17.85
C SER A 228 10.30 -4.79 16.47
N THR A 229 9.15 -4.16 16.48
CA THR A 229 8.80 -3.23 15.41
C THR A 229 9.65 -1.97 15.63
N LYS A 230 10.62 -1.69 14.78
CA LYS A 230 11.50 -0.54 14.96
C LYS A 230 11.00 0.64 14.13
N LEU A 231 10.79 1.78 14.77
CA LEU A 231 10.43 3.02 14.10
C LEU A 231 11.71 3.64 13.51
N PHE A 232 11.73 3.83 12.19
CA PHE A 232 12.72 4.68 11.56
C PHE A 232 12.04 6.01 11.21
N THR A 233 12.52 7.09 11.76
CA THR A 233 12.27 8.44 11.24
C THR A 233 13.29 8.71 10.16
N LEU A 234 12.82 8.90 8.95
CA LEU A 234 13.59 9.45 7.84
C LEU A 234 13.71 10.96 7.98
#